data_1d50f71b6e800b69f1c6c7d9d5acb28f
#
_entry.id   1d50f71b6e800b69f1c6c7d9d5acb28f
#
_cell.length_a   1.000
_cell.length_b   1.000
_cell.length_c   1.000
_cell.angle_alpha   90.00
_cell.angle_beta   90.00
_cell.angle_gamma   90.00
#
_symmetry.space_group_name_H-M   'P 1'
#
loop_
_entity.id
_entity.type
_entity.pdbx_description
1 polymer ?
#
loop_
_entity_poly.entity_id
_entity_poly.type
_entity_poly.pdbx_seq_one_letter_code
_entity_poly.pdbx_strand_id
1 'polypeptide(L)'
;RAVPSDLRQRFKKRKIEVSLRTKSQVKAARSAAAFSDRLERYWDSLRMEMVYSRELGLSAAPEVKAAVVRHLSLPEALALYQRLKGTDKTKLFFEGSERSIRYLIDCVGHESLTDLVHSDAGKFRDYLFDRGMASASVKRVISSVRAILNIAIKEYGLERPNIFKGTFIPADAKTKKRLPVPDYALLKVQVECRRLDDQQRWMIALISDTGMRLSEACGLLSSDINLEGSIPY
;
A
#
# COMPACT_ATOMS: atom_id res chain seq x y z
N ARG A 1 15.10 28.38 -27.58
CA ARG A 1 14.08 29.26 -28.14
C ARG A 1 14.06 30.61 -27.41
N ALA A 2 13.86 31.70 -28.11
CA ALA A 2 13.80 33.03 -27.49
C ALA A 2 12.48 33.21 -26.72
N VAL A 3 12.55 33.86 -25.55
CA VAL A 3 11.36 34.26 -24.79
C VAL A 3 10.68 35.41 -25.51
N PRO A 4 9.35 35.38 -25.75
CA PRO A 4 8.61 36.49 -26.34
C PRO A 4 8.82 37.80 -25.60
N SER A 5 8.81 38.91 -26.34
CA SER A 5 9.12 40.24 -25.80
C SER A 5 8.16 40.68 -24.68
N ASP A 6 6.90 40.32 -24.82
CA ASP A 6 5.80 40.60 -23.91
C ASP A 6 5.92 39.87 -22.55
N LEU A 7 6.63 38.73 -22.53
CA LEU A 7 6.81 37.91 -21.34
C LEU A 7 8.21 38.06 -20.69
N ARG A 8 9.12 38.82 -21.28
CA ARG A 8 10.51 38.92 -20.82
C ARG A 8 10.68 39.36 -19.36
N GLN A 9 9.77 40.14 -18.84
CA GLN A 9 9.83 40.61 -17.45
C GLN A 9 9.62 39.45 -16.43
N ARG A 10 8.96 38.39 -16.83
CA ARG A 10 8.71 37.21 -15.96
C ARG A 10 9.82 36.15 -16.02
N PHE A 11 10.76 36.29 -16.96
CA PHE A 11 11.83 35.30 -17.14
C PHE A 11 13.22 35.93 -16.88
N LYS A 12 14.02 35.26 -16.06
CA LYS A 12 15.41 35.68 -15.78
C LYS A 12 16.34 35.54 -16.99
N LYS A 13 15.98 34.68 -17.97
CA LYS A 13 16.79 34.38 -19.17
C LYS A 13 16.04 34.80 -20.43
N ARG A 14 16.75 35.39 -21.39
CA ARG A 14 16.20 35.80 -22.70
C ARG A 14 15.98 34.59 -23.66
N LYS A 15 16.60 33.45 -23.38
CA LYS A 15 16.49 32.22 -24.16
C LYS A 15 16.31 31.05 -23.23
N ILE A 16 15.46 30.09 -23.64
CA ILE A 16 15.29 28.79 -23.02
C ILE A 16 16.05 27.77 -23.85
N GLU A 17 17.06 27.15 -23.28
CA GLU A 17 17.93 26.18 -23.90
C GLU A 17 17.84 24.87 -23.08
N VAL A 18 17.51 23.78 -23.76
CA VAL A 18 17.36 22.46 -23.14
C VAL A 18 18.12 21.44 -23.99
N SER A 19 18.95 20.64 -23.34
CA SER A 19 19.63 19.53 -24.02
C SER A 19 18.65 18.38 -24.25
N LEU A 20 18.50 17.96 -25.49
CA LEU A 20 17.61 16.87 -25.89
C LEU A 20 18.21 15.48 -25.63
N ARG A 21 19.46 15.40 -25.17
CA ARG A 21 20.19 14.17 -24.80
C ARG A 21 20.09 13.03 -25.82
N THR A 22 20.07 13.37 -27.13
CA THR A 22 20.02 12.39 -28.22
C THR A 22 20.99 12.77 -29.32
N LYS A 23 21.64 11.77 -29.94
CA LYS A 23 22.50 11.93 -31.12
C LYS A 23 21.73 11.71 -32.43
N SER A 24 20.50 11.25 -32.37
CA SER A 24 19.67 11.01 -33.57
C SER A 24 18.96 12.29 -33.98
N GLN A 25 19.24 12.77 -35.20
CA GLN A 25 18.66 13.99 -35.76
C GLN A 25 17.13 13.93 -35.85
N VAL A 26 16.56 12.77 -36.24
CA VAL A 26 15.11 12.56 -36.34
C VAL A 26 14.44 12.61 -34.97
N LYS A 27 15.03 11.96 -33.96
CA LYS A 27 14.53 12.00 -32.58
C LYS A 27 14.66 13.41 -31.99
N ALA A 28 15.78 14.08 -32.27
CA ALA A 28 15.99 15.46 -31.82
C ALA A 28 14.94 16.41 -32.39
N ALA A 29 14.65 16.31 -33.69
CA ALA A 29 13.64 17.16 -34.34
C ALA A 29 12.24 16.95 -33.75
N ARG A 30 11.81 15.70 -33.53
CA ARG A 30 10.52 15.40 -32.89
C ARG A 30 10.43 15.94 -31.46
N SER A 31 11.46 15.74 -30.66
CA SER A 31 11.51 16.22 -29.29
C SER A 31 11.55 17.75 -29.22
N ALA A 32 12.27 18.41 -30.15
CA ALA A 32 12.31 19.86 -30.26
C ALA A 32 10.95 20.46 -30.64
N ALA A 33 10.24 19.82 -31.59
CA ALA A 33 8.90 20.23 -31.99
C ALA A 33 7.91 20.12 -30.81
N ALA A 34 7.87 18.97 -30.14
CA ALA A 34 6.99 18.73 -28.99
C ALA A 34 7.30 19.69 -27.82
N PHE A 35 8.58 19.96 -27.56
CA PHE A 35 8.98 20.92 -26.54
C PHE A 35 8.57 22.36 -26.92
N SER A 36 8.73 22.74 -28.17
CA SER A 36 8.33 24.06 -28.68
C SER A 36 6.84 24.29 -28.54
N ASP A 37 6.03 23.29 -28.90
CA ASP A 37 4.57 23.32 -28.80
C ASP A 37 4.09 23.45 -27.35
N ARG A 38 4.74 22.72 -26.43
CA ARG A 38 4.45 22.82 -25.01
C ARG A 38 4.83 24.19 -24.44
N LEU A 39 5.89 24.77 -24.93
CA LEU A 39 6.37 26.08 -24.51
C LEU A 39 5.44 27.20 -24.99
N GLU A 40 4.91 27.12 -26.23
CA GLU A 40 3.90 28.05 -26.74
C GLU A 40 2.64 28.02 -25.91
N ARG A 41 2.08 26.83 -25.64
CA ARG A 41 0.90 26.70 -24.76
C ARG A 41 1.11 27.31 -23.38
N TYR A 42 2.30 27.15 -22.83
CA TYR A 42 2.67 27.79 -21.56
C TYR A 42 2.71 29.31 -21.66
N TRP A 43 3.28 29.87 -22.72
CA TRP A 43 3.28 31.28 -22.95
C TRP A 43 1.89 31.87 -23.18
N ASP A 44 1.04 31.15 -23.90
CA ASP A 44 -0.35 31.55 -24.11
C ASP A 44 -1.14 31.53 -22.78
N SER A 45 -0.91 30.58 -21.91
CA SER A 45 -1.53 30.58 -20.57
C SER A 45 -1.10 31.79 -19.73
N LEU A 46 0.17 32.20 -19.83
CA LEU A 46 0.66 33.38 -19.16
C LEU A 46 0.08 34.71 -19.73
N ARG A 47 -0.16 34.74 -21.05
CA ARG A 47 -0.82 35.87 -21.69
C ARG A 47 -2.28 35.98 -21.26
N MET A 48 -2.98 34.87 -21.25
CA MET A 48 -4.38 34.83 -20.76
C MET A 48 -4.46 35.28 -19.31
N GLU A 49 -3.53 34.87 -18.46
CA GLU A 49 -3.45 35.33 -17.07
C GLU A 49 -3.27 36.86 -16.97
N MET A 50 -2.46 37.45 -17.88
CA MET A 50 -2.29 38.88 -17.93
C MET A 50 -3.53 39.63 -18.41
N VAL A 51 -4.29 39.07 -19.38
CA VAL A 51 -5.55 39.61 -19.85
C VAL A 51 -6.60 39.59 -18.75
N TYR A 52 -6.77 38.47 -18.07
CA TYR A 52 -7.70 38.33 -16.94
C TYR A 52 -7.41 39.30 -15.81
N SER A 53 -6.12 39.52 -15.51
CA SER A 53 -5.70 40.47 -14.48
C SER A 53 -5.93 41.92 -14.87
N ARG A 54 -5.72 42.30 -16.16
CA ARG A 54 -5.67 43.68 -16.63
C ARG A 54 -7.02 44.20 -17.12
N GLU A 55 -7.78 43.39 -17.86
CA GLU A 55 -9.00 43.80 -18.54
C GLU A 55 -10.28 43.45 -17.77
N LEU A 56 -10.28 42.37 -17.03
CA LEU A 56 -11.48 41.90 -16.32
C LEU A 56 -11.49 42.29 -14.83
N GLY A 57 -10.45 42.96 -14.33
CA GLY A 57 -10.35 43.31 -12.90
C GLY A 57 -10.39 42.08 -11.98
N LEU A 58 -10.32 40.89 -12.59
CA LEU A 58 -10.20 39.63 -11.87
C LEU A 58 -8.77 39.57 -11.36
N SER A 59 -8.55 40.28 -10.27
CA SER A 59 -7.35 40.11 -9.45
C SER A 59 -7.30 38.66 -9.02
N ALA A 60 -6.25 38.03 -9.42
CA ALA A 60 -5.96 36.64 -9.29
C ALA A 60 -6.68 35.77 -10.32
N ALA A 61 -5.84 35.06 -11.11
CA ALA A 61 -6.18 33.67 -11.38
C ALA A 61 -7.04 33.13 -10.22
N PRO A 62 -8.13 32.35 -10.50
CA PRO A 62 -8.68 31.58 -9.41
C PRO A 62 -7.43 31.06 -8.74
N GLU A 63 -7.20 31.47 -7.49
CA GLU A 63 -6.30 30.70 -6.69
C GLU A 63 -6.72 29.29 -7.10
N VAL A 64 -5.94 28.65 -7.98
CA VAL A 64 -5.80 27.23 -7.84
C VAL A 64 -5.43 27.22 -6.39
N LYS A 65 -6.47 27.08 -5.54
CA LYS A 65 -6.33 26.97 -4.10
C LYS A 65 -5.24 25.97 -4.06
N ALA A 66 -4.02 26.53 -3.84
CA ALA A 66 -2.86 25.68 -3.71
C ALA A 66 -3.41 24.73 -2.72
N ALA A 67 -3.87 23.58 -3.30
CA ALA A 67 -4.76 22.69 -2.63
C ALA A 67 -3.97 22.53 -1.39
N VAL A 68 -4.46 23.15 -0.29
CA VAL A 68 -3.71 23.29 0.95
C VAL A 68 -3.10 21.95 1.01
N VAL A 69 -1.78 21.86 0.73
CA VAL A 69 -1.11 20.58 0.66
C VAL A 69 -1.29 20.15 2.08
N ARG A 70 -2.48 19.59 2.34
CA ARG A 70 -2.78 18.97 3.61
C ARG A 70 -1.68 17.97 3.67
N HIS A 71 -0.68 18.28 4.51
CA HIS A 71 0.37 17.32 4.80
C HIS A 71 -0.34 16.13 5.42
N LEU A 72 -0.91 15.32 4.52
CA LEU A 72 -1.64 14.13 4.94
C LEU A 72 -0.63 13.22 5.58
N SER A 73 -0.84 12.94 6.84
CA SER A 73 0.04 12.08 7.61
C SER A 73 -0.36 10.60 7.43
N LEU A 74 0.60 9.71 7.63
CA LEU A 74 0.36 8.26 7.65
C LEU A 74 -0.61 7.85 8.77
N PRO A 75 -0.57 8.44 10.00
CA PRO A 75 -1.59 8.23 11.01
C PRO A 75 -3.02 8.65 10.58
N GLU A 76 -3.18 9.77 9.88
CA GLU A 76 -4.49 10.17 9.35
C GLU A 76 -5.00 9.21 8.30
N ALA A 77 -4.13 8.75 7.40
CA ALA A 77 -4.47 7.72 6.42
C ALA A 77 -4.88 6.40 7.08
N LEU A 78 -4.21 6.00 8.17
CA LEU A 78 -4.57 4.84 8.98
C LEU A 78 -5.93 5.01 9.64
N ALA A 79 -6.18 6.14 10.30
CA ALA A 79 -7.46 6.43 10.94
C ALA A 79 -8.63 6.40 9.95
N LEU A 80 -8.44 6.96 8.75
CA LEU A 80 -9.40 6.89 7.66
C LEU A 80 -9.67 5.44 7.24
N TYR A 81 -8.61 4.65 7.04
CA TYR A 81 -8.71 3.23 6.68
C TYR A 81 -9.49 2.43 7.72
N GLN A 82 -9.15 2.60 9.00
CA GLN A 82 -9.80 1.91 10.11
C GLN A 82 -11.27 2.32 10.23
N ARG A 83 -11.60 3.60 10.03
CA ARG A 83 -13.00 4.08 10.01
C ARG A 83 -13.81 3.43 8.89
N LEU A 84 -13.26 3.33 7.66
CA LEU A 84 -13.99 2.85 6.49
C LEU A 84 -14.04 1.32 6.38
N LYS A 85 -13.04 0.62 6.92
CA LYS A 85 -12.90 -0.85 6.79
C LYS A 85 -12.98 -1.60 8.11
N GLY A 86 -13.08 -0.89 9.23
CA GLY A 86 -13.04 -1.48 10.57
C GLY A 86 -14.39 -1.98 11.09
N THR A 87 -15.49 -1.69 10.42
CA THR A 87 -16.82 -2.19 10.81
C THR A 87 -16.77 -3.73 10.88
N ASP A 88 -17.20 -4.29 11.98
CA ASP A 88 -17.22 -5.74 12.27
C ASP A 88 -15.85 -6.43 12.24
N LYS A 89 -14.75 -5.67 12.37
CA LYS A 89 -13.41 -6.24 12.43
C LYS A 89 -12.95 -6.48 13.85
N THR A 90 -12.16 -7.54 14.00
CA THR A 90 -11.56 -7.92 15.29
C THR A 90 -10.41 -6.99 15.67
N LYS A 91 -10.04 -6.98 16.95
CA LYS A 91 -8.88 -6.24 17.49
C LYS A 91 -7.59 -6.49 16.68
N LEU A 92 -7.41 -7.71 16.19
CA LEU A 92 -6.25 -8.09 15.35
C LEU A 92 -6.14 -7.28 14.05
N PHE A 93 -7.26 -6.87 13.45
CA PHE A 93 -7.26 -6.02 12.26
C PHE A 93 -6.69 -4.63 12.57
N PHE A 94 -7.09 -4.03 13.68
CA PHE A 94 -6.61 -2.71 14.09
C PHE A 94 -5.13 -2.76 14.45
N GLU A 95 -4.72 -3.67 15.33
CA GLU A 95 -3.33 -3.86 15.73
C GLU A 95 -2.41 -4.19 14.55
N GLY A 96 -2.91 -4.98 13.58
CA GLY A 96 -2.15 -5.35 12.37
C GLY A 96 -1.92 -4.17 11.44
N SER A 97 -2.93 -3.32 11.25
CA SER A 97 -2.84 -2.10 10.44
C SER A 97 -1.93 -1.05 11.09
N GLU A 98 -2.06 -0.83 12.39
CA GLU A 98 -1.22 0.08 13.18
C GLU A 98 0.26 -0.34 13.14
N ARG A 99 0.53 -1.61 13.36
CA ARG A 99 1.89 -2.17 13.30
C ARG A 99 2.51 -1.97 11.92
N SER A 100 1.73 -2.15 10.84
CA SER A 100 2.21 -1.98 9.49
C SER A 100 2.61 -0.54 9.18
N ILE A 101 1.82 0.44 9.63
CA ILE A 101 2.13 1.87 9.47
C ILE A 101 3.30 2.28 10.37
N ARG A 102 3.39 1.78 11.60
CA ARG A 102 4.51 2.04 12.49
C ARG A 102 5.83 1.57 11.86
N TYR A 103 5.87 0.38 11.30
CA TYR A 103 7.07 -0.10 10.58
C TYR A 103 7.45 0.79 9.41
N LEU A 104 6.46 1.35 8.70
CA LEU A 104 6.75 2.29 7.61
C LEU A 104 7.35 3.59 8.16
N ILE A 105 6.76 4.18 9.19
CA ILE A 105 7.26 5.41 9.83
C ILE A 105 8.68 5.20 10.37
N ASP A 106 8.92 4.09 11.06
CA ASP A 106 10.24 3.73 11.58
C ASP A 106 11.30 3.61 10.47
N CYS A 107 10.90 3.12 9.30
CA CYS A 107 11.78 2.95 8.14
C CYS A 107 12.11 4.26 7.44
N VAL A 108 11.09 5.12 7.21
CA VAL A 108 11.27 6.36 6.43
C VAL A 108 11.66 7.56 7.29
N GLY A 109 11.43 7.50 8.61
CA GLY A 109 11.79 8.54 9.57
C GLY A 109 10.86 9.75 9.59
N HIS A 110 9.71 9.69 8.92
CA HIS A 110 8.71 10.76 8.90
C HIS A 110 7.28 10.22 8.77
N GLU A 111 6.30 11.02 9.13
CA GLU A 111 4.88 10.67 9.08
C GLU A 111 4.15 11.19 7.84
N SER A 112 4.81 11.98 7.00
CA SER A 112 4.18 12.58 5.83
C SER A 112 3.94 11.54 4.73
N LEU A 113 2.68 11.38 4.33
CA LEU A 113 2.30 10.53 3.19
C LEU A 113 2.72 11.18 1.87
N THR A 114 2.67 12.51 1.79
CA THR A 114 2.97 13.26 0.57
C THR A 114 4.45 13.21 0.20
N ASP A 115 5.34 13.05 1.18
CA ASP A 115 6.79 13.06 0.98
C ASP A 115 7.36 11.68 0.63
N LEU A 116 6.54 10.62 0.74
CA LEU A 116 6.93 9.29 0.32
C LEU A 116 7.33 9.27 -1.16
N VAL A 117 8.48 8.72 -1.47
CA VAL A 117 9.00 8.55 -2.84
C VAL A 117 9.05 7.09 -3.25
N HIS A 118 9.14 6.82 -4.55
CA HIS A 118 9.10 5.45 -5.06
C HIS A 118 10.22 4.54 -4.51
N SER A 119 11.39 5.11 -4.21
CA SER A 119 12.51 4.38 -3.59
C SER A 119 12.21 3.87 -2.19
N ASP A 120 11.28 4.50 -1.47
CA ASP A 120 10.96 4.10 -0.10
C ASP A 120 10.23 2.76 -0.04
N ALA A 121 9.54 2.37 -1.10
CA ALA A 121 8.95 1.04 -1.19
C ALA A 121 10.00 -0.08 -1.18
N GLY A 122 11.12 0.13 -1.89
CA GLY A 122 12.25 -0.79 -1.86
C GLY A 122 12.96 -0.81 -0.51
N LYS A 123 13.26 0.37 0.04
CA LYS A 123 13.87 0.51 1.38
C LYS A 123 13.02 -0.16 2.46
N PHE A 124 11.70 0.03 2.40
CA PHE A 124 10.78 -0.57 3.36
C PHE A 124 10.75 -2.10 3.27
N ARG A 125 10.77 -2.65 2.05
CA ARG A 125 10.91 -4.09 1.86
C ARG A 125 12.19 -4.61 2.53
N ASP A 126 13.32 -3.97 2.23
CA ASP A 126 14.63 -4.40 2.73
C ASP A 126 14.70 -4.26 4.27
N TYR A 127 14.19 -3.17 4.83
CA TYR A 127 14.02 -2.97 6.27
C TYR A 127 13.23 -4.11 6.94
N LEU A 128 12.15 -4.60 6.32
CA LEU A 128 11.37 -5.71 6.88
C LEU A 128 12.15 -7.03 6.83
N PHE A 129 12.95 -7.26 5.80
CA PHE A 129 13.85 -8.42 5.72
C PHE A 129 14.98 -8.34 6.75
N ASP A 130 15.57 -7.18 6.96
CA ASP A 130 16.62 -6.96 7.96
C ASP A 130 16.12 -7.21 9.39
N ARG A 131 14.82 -7.04 9.63
CA ARG A 131 14.15 -7.45 10.87
C ARG A 131 13.90 -8.97 10.97
N GLY A 132 14.37 -9.76 10.02
CA GLY A 132 14.24 -11.21 10.00
C GLY A 132 12.85 -11.73 9.58
N MET A 133 12.02 -10.90 8.92
CA MET A 133 10.70 -11.36 8.48
C MET A 133 10.80 -12.27 7.25
N ALA A 134 10.02 -13.35 7.26
CA ALA A 134 9.84 -14.21 6.09
C ALA A 134 9.10 -13.48 4.97
N SER A 135 9.34 -13.83 3.70
CA SER A 135 8.74 -13.21 2.51
C SER A 135 7.20 -13.15 2.59
N ALA A 136 6.55 -14.17 3.11
CA ALA A 136 5.09 -14.17 3.30
C ALA A 136 4.62 -13.07 4.28
N SER A 137 5.39 -12.82 5.35
CA SER A 137 5.12 -11.76 6.32
C SER A 137 5.37 -10.38 5.73
N VAL A 138 6.49 -10.20 5.02
CA VAL A 138 6.81 -8.97 4.28
C VAL A 138 5.70 -8.64 3.28
N LYS A 139 5.25 -9.61 2.49
CA LYS A 139 4.14 -9.46 1.54
C LYS A 139 2.85 -9.01 2.24
N ARG A 140 2.54 -9.55 3.41
CA ARG A 140 1.36 -9.18 4.20
C ARG A 140 1.44 -7.74 4.68
N VAL A 141 2.57 -7.34 5.26
CA VAL A 141 2.79 -5.97 5.76
C VAL A 141 2.71 -4.96 4.62
N ILE A 142 3.42 -5.19 3.51
CA ILE A 142 3.37 -4.32 2.33
C ILE A 142 1.96 -4.25 1.74
N SER A 143 1.22 -5.36 1.72
CA SER A 143 -0.17 -5.37 1.25
C SER A 143 -1.09 -4.55 2.16
N SER A 144 -0.88 -4.58 3.47
CA SER A 144 -1.61 -3.75 4.44
C SER A 144 -1.34 -2.27 4.21
N VAL A 145 -0.07 -1.87 4.14
CA VAL A 145 0.32 -0.48 3.85
C VAL A 145 -0.26 0.00 2.51
N ARG A 146 -0.14 -0.82 1.46
CA ARG A 146 -0.70 -0.52 0.14
C ARG A 146 -2.21 -0.29 0.19
N ALA A 147 -2.95 -1.08 0.97
CA ALA A 147 -4.39 -0.94 1.11
C ALA A 147 -4.76 0.38 1.82
N ILE A 148 -4.04 0.75 2.87
CA ILE A 148 -4.23 2.00 3.61
C ILE A 148 -3.97 3.20 2.70
N LEU A 149 -2.84 3.22 2.00
CA LEU A 149 -2.48 4.30 1.09
C LEU A 149 -3.43 4.42 -0.11
N ASN A 150 -3.93 3.29 -0.65
CA ASN A 150 -4.90 3.32 -1.76
C ASN A 150 -6.19 4.04 -1.35
N ILE A 151 -6.68 3.78 -0.13
CA ILE A 151 -7.88 4.46 0.37
C ILE A 151 -7.59 5.94 0.57
N ALA A 152 -6.49 6.29 1.23
CA ALA A 152 -6.14 7.68 1.44
C ALA A 152 -5.96 8.46 0.12
N ILE A 153 -5.24 7.91 -0.86
CA ILE A 153 -5.05 8.51 -2.18
C ILE A 153 -6.40 8.77 -2.85
N LYS A 154 -7.32 7.79 -2.80
CA LYS A 154 -8.63 7.88 -3.44
C LYS A 154 -9.55 8.89 -2.74
N GLU A 155 -9.66 8.81 -1.43
CA GLU A 155 -10.59 9.64 -0.65
C GLU A 155 -10.15 11.12 -0.58
N TYR A 156 -8.85 11.36 -0.57
CA TYR A 156 -8.30 12.73 -0.60
C TYR A 156 -8.04 13.27 -2.01
N GLY A 157 -8.34 12.49 -3.06
CA GLY A 157 -8.16 12.91 -4.46
C GLY A 157 -6.72 13.23 -4.82
N LEU A 158 -5.75 12.50 -4.26
CA LEU A 158 -4.34 12.76 -4.53
C LEU A 158 -3.96 12.29 -5.94
N GLU A 159 -3.46 13.19 -6.77
CA GLU A 159 -3.00 12.88 -8.14
C GLU A 159 -1.61 12.19 -8.15
N ARG A 160 -1.50 11.07 -7.43
CA ARG A 160 -0.26 10.30 -7.38
C ARG A 160 -0.54 8.79 -7.32
N PRO A 161 0.30 7.98 -7.96
CA PRO A 161 0.21 6.53 -7.83
C PRO A 161 0.65 6.08 -6.43
N ASN A 162 0.11 4.94 -5.99
CA ASN A 162 0.60 4.29 -4.78
C ASN A 162 2.00 3.70 -5.04
N ILE A 163 2.99 4.14 -4.30
CA ILE A 163 4.40 3.74 -4.45
C ILE A 163 4.64 2.25 -4.21
N PHE A 164 3.77 1.59 -3.44
CA PHE A 164 3.85 0.15 -3.16
C PHE A 164 3.21 -0.73 -4.24
N LYS A 165 2.69 -0.13 -5.32
CA LYS A 165 2.15 -0.89 -6.44
C LYS A 165 3.30 -1.54 -7.22
N GLY A 166 3.27 -2.87 -7.32
CA GLY A 166 4.27 -3.62 -8.07
C GLY A 166 5.61 -3.81 -7.34
N THR A 167 5.69 -3.55 -6.02
CA THR A 167 6.90 -3.82 -5.24
C THR A 167 7.26 -5.30 -5.33
N PHE A 168 8.44 -5.59 -5.88
CA PHE A 168 8.96 -6.95 -5.96
C PHE A 168 9.37 -7.46 -4.57
N ILE A 169 8.92 -8.66 -4.22
CA ILE A 169 9.25 -9.33 -2.97
C ILE A 169 9.84 -10.69 -3.33
N PRO A 170 11.14 -10.93 -3.05
CA PRO A 170 11.77 -12.21 -3.32
C PRO A 170 11.08 -13.33 -2.54
N ALA A 171 11.01 -14.51 -3.15
CA ALA A 171 10.52 -15.70 -2.47
C ALA A 171 11.58 -16.24 -1.51
N ASP A 172 11.15 -16.82 -0.39
CA ASP A 172 12.07 -17.48 0.52
C ASP A 172 12.68 -18.72 -0.16
N ALA A 173 14.00 -18.81 -0.14
CA ALA A 173 14.71 -19.93 -0.74
C ALA A 173 14.44 -21.28 -0.01
N LYS A 174 13.97 -21.22 1.23
CA LYS A 174 13.72 -22.41 2.08
C LYS A 174 12.46 -22.23 2.92
N THR A 175 11.32 -22.49 2.36
CA THR A 175 10.11 -22.77 3.16
C THR A 175 10.23 -24.18 3.69
N LYS A 176 10.41 -24.35 5.00
CA LYS A 176 10.25 -25.65 5.65
C LYS A 176 8.79 -26.08 5.49
N LYS A 177 8.50 -26.94 4.52
CA LYS A 177 7.18 -27.56 4.42
C LYS A 177 6.97 -28.44 5.66
N ARG A 178 5.90 -28.21 6.40
CA ARG A 178 5.46 -29.15 7.43
C ARG A 178 4.97 -30.40 6.72
N LEU A 179 5.55 -31.53 7.07
CA LEU A 179 5.09 -32.82 6.58
C LEU A 179 3.84 -33.23 7.37
N PRO A 180 2.94 -34.01 6.77
CA PRO A 180 1.83 -34.65 7.50
C PRO A 180 2.39 -35.55 8.63
N VAL A 181 1.63 -35.71 9.69
CA VAL A 181 1.96 -36.65 10.74
C VAL A 181 1.86 -38.05 10.16
N PRO A 182 2.90 -38.90 10.29
CA PRO A 182 2.83 -40.27 9.78
C PRO A 182 1.75 -41.08 10.48
N ASP A 183 1.09 -42.02 9.77
CA ASP A 183 -0.02 -42.79 10.28
C ASP A 183 0.32 -43.56 11.57
N TYR A 184 1.52 -44.14 11.66
CA TYR A 184 1.98 -44.82 12.88
C TYR A 184 2.07 -43.89 14.10
N ALA A 185 2.43 -42.63 13.90
CA ALA A 185 2.48 -41.65 14.97
C ALA A 185 1.06 -41.20 15.35
N LEU A 186 0.17 -41.04 14.37
CA LEU A 186 -1.23 -40.73 14.60
C LEU A 186 -1.93 -41.83 15.43
N LEU A 187 -1.73 -43.08 15.09
CA LEU A 187 -2.27 -44.24 15.86
C LEU A 187 -1.77 -44.22 17.31
N LYS A 188 -0.48 -43.92 17.55
CA LYS A 188 0.03 -43.80 18.92
C LYS A 188 -0.65 -42.67 19.70
N VAL A 189 -0.85 -41.51 19.06
CA VAL A 189 -1.56 -40.39 19.69
C VAL A 189 -3.00 -40.78 20.03
N GLN A 190 -3.71 -41.46 19.13
CA GLN A 190 -5.08 -41.92 19.37
C GLN A 190 -5.20 -42.94 20.52
N VAL A 191 -4.25 -43.87 20.62
CA VAL A 191 -4.18 -44.82 21.75
C VAL A 191 -3.95 -44.08 23.07
N GLU A 192 -3.01 -43.15 23.11
CA GLU A 192 -2.74 -42.34 24.31
C GLU A 192 -3.92 -41.43 24.68
N CYS A 193 -4.64 -40.88 23.72
CA CYS A 193 -5.86 -40.10 23.97
C CYS A 193 -6.92 -40.93 24.68
N ARG A 194 -7.13 -42.18 24.24
CA ARG A 194 -8.06 -43.11 24.90
C ARG A 194 -7.60 -43.55 26.28
N ARG A 195 -6.27 -43.75 26.49
CA ARG A 195 -5.71 -44.16 27.77
C ARG A 195 -5.82 -43.06 28.83
N LEU A 196 -5.60 -41.80 28.44
CA LEU A 196 -5.62 -40.68 29.36
C LEU A 196 -7.01 -40.13 29.65
N ASP A 197 -7.94 -40.29 28.71
CA ASP A 197 -9.37 -39.98 28.81
C ASP A 197 -9.70 -38.63 29.46
N ASP A 198 -8.97 -37.57 29.07
CA ASP A 198 -9.20 -36.21 29.53
C ASP A 198 -9.68 -35.28 28.40
N GLN A 199 -10.24 -34.13 28.76
CA GLN A 199 -10.78 -33.17 27.81
C GLN A 199 -9.77 -32.73 26.73
N GLN A 200 -8.51 -32.55 27.10
CA GLN A 200 -7.47 -32.09 26.17
C GLN A 200 -7.16 -33.15 25.12
N ARG A 201 -7.15 -34.43 25.49
CA ARG A 201 -6.88 -35.54 24.60
C ARG A 201 -8.07 -35.81 23.66
N TRP A 202 -9.29 -35.69 24.15
CA TRP A 202 -10.47 -35.75 23.31
C TRP A 202 -10.55 -34.59 22.31
N MET A 203 -10.10 -33.40 22.68
CA MET A 203 -9.95 -32.28 21.74
C MET A 203 -8.94 -32.61 20.62
N ILE A 204 -7.81 -33.26 20.95
CA ILE A 204 -6.82 -33.70 19.95
C ILE A 204 -7.43 -34.78 19.03
N ALA A 205 -8.17 -35.74 19.58
CA ALA A 205 -8.86 -36.77 18.81
C ALA A 205 -9.87 -36.15 17.83
N LEU A 206 -10.70 -35.22 18.29
CA LEU A 206 -11.67 -34.50 17.47
C LEU A 206 -11.00 -33.75 16.30
N ILE A 207 -9.91 -33.03 16.57
CA ILE A 207 -9.14 -32.30 15.55
C ILE A 207 -8.50 -33.28 14.56
N SER A 208 -8.00 -34.42 15.04
CA SER A 208 -7.40 -35.45 14.20
C SER A 208 -8.38 -36.03 13.18
N ASP A 209 -9.61 -36.27 13.61
CA ASP A 209 -10.62 -36.92 12.78
C ASP A 209 -11.37 -35.96 11.86
N THR A 210 -11.59 -34.72 12.32
CA THR A 210 -12.39 -33.72 11.60
C THR A 210 -11.56 -32.73 10.79
N GLY A 211 -10.28 -32.54 11.12
CA GLY A 211 -9.43 -31.51 10.53
C GLY A 211 -9.77 -30.09 10.98
N MET A 212 -10.58 -29.90 11.99
CA MET A 212 -10.93 -28.61 12.58
C MET A 212 -9.69 -27.87 13.08
N ARG A 213 -9.75 -26.52 13.06
CA ARG A 213 -8.76 -25.73 13.78
C ARG A 213 -8.98 -25.83 15.28
N LEU A 214 -7.90 -25.72 16.06
CA LEU A 214 -7.99 -25.74 17.52
C LEU A 214 -9.03 -24.75 18.07
N SER A 215 -9.07 -23.53 17.53
CA SER A 215 -10.05 -22.53 17.94
C SER A 215 -11.51 -22.88 17.60
N GLU A 216 -11.72 -23.62 16.53
CA GLU A 216 -13.05 -24.12 16.14
C GLU A 216 -13.46 -25.24 17.08
N ALA A 217 -12.59 -26.20 17.34
CA ALA A 217 -12.84 -27.28 18.28
C ALA A 217 -13.09 -26.77 19.72
N CYS A 218 -12.31 -25.79 20.18
CA CYS A 218 -12.51 -25.17 21.50
C CYS A 218 -13.79 -24.32 21.62
N GLY A 219 -14.31 -23.85 20.49
CA GLY A 219 -15.51 -23.02 20.43
C GLY A 219 -16.81 -23.76 20.19
N LEU A 220 -16.76 -25.09 19.99
CA LEU A 220 -17.96 -25.92 19.80
C LEU A 220 -18.84 -25.88 21.06
N LEU A 221 -20.12 -25.64 20.82
CA LEU A 221 -21.17 -25.79 21.83
C LEU A 221 -21.83 -27.12 21.67
N SER A 222 -22.44 -27.65 22.73
CA SER A 222 -23.20 -28.87 22.68
C SER A 222 -24.38 -28.81 21.69
N SER A 223 -24.90 -27.64 21.43
CA SER A 223 -25.94 -27.38 20.42
C SER A 223 -25.43 -27.51 18.97
N ASP A 224 -24.12 -27.46 18.75
CA ASP A 224 -23.51 -27.56 17.42
C ASP A 224 -23.26 -29.03 17.02
N ILE A 225 -23.53 -29.94 17.95
CA ILE A 225 -23.29 -31.38 17.78
C ILE A 225 -24.62 -32.10 17.65
N ASN A 226 -24.85 -32.72 16.51
CA ASN A 226 -26.00 -33.59 16.30
C ASN A 226 -25.56 -35.05 16.21
N LEU A 227 -25.96 -35.88 17.19
CA LEU A 227 -25.68 -37.30 17.25
C LEU A 227 -26.87 -38.14 16.81
N GLU A 228 -28.03 -37.51 16.54
CA GLU A 228 -29.27 -38.16 16.14
C GLU A 228 -29.32 -38.24 14.60
N GLY A 229 -28.91 -39.34 14.04
CA GLY A 229 -28.96 -39.56 12.59
C GLY A 229 -28.00 -40.62 12.11
N SER A 230 -28.09 -40.96 10.83
CA SER A 230 -27.18 -41.93 10.20
C SER A 230 -25.75 -41.41 10.06
N ILE A 231 -25.56 -40.12 10.06
CA ILE A 231 -24.26 -39.41 10.02
C ILE A 231 -24.29 -38.35 11.10
N PRO A 232 -23.52 -38.48 12.18
CA PRO A 232 -23.35 -37.41 13.18
C PRO A 232 -22.65 -36.21 12.56
N TYR A 233 -23.12 -34.99 12.88
CA TYR A 233 -22.49 -33.74 12.45
C TYR A 233 -22.51 -32.67 13.54
#